data_0aed04d392523df50eadabe2f2bdf738
#
_entry.id   0aed04d392523df50eadabe2f2bdf738
#
_cell.length_a   1.000
_cell.length_b   1.000
_cell.length_c   1.000
_cell.angle_alpha   90.00
_cell.angle_beta   90.00
_cell.angle_gamma   90.00
#
_symmetry.space_group_name_H-M   'P 1'
#
loop_
_entity.id
_entity.type
_entity.pdbx_description
1 polymer ?
#
loop_
_entity_poly.entity_id
_entity_poly.type
_entity_poly.pdbx_seq_one_letter_code
_entity_poly.pdbx_strand_id
1 'polypeptide(L)'
;MAQSIGPYLRENWQRFSNKPGGKWLFSRIIGFTVPYTGSIAANLVSFEPGHGKITLRERRKISNHLRSVHAIALANLSEMVTGLTLLNSLPDDTRGILTSMQIYYHKKARGLLTAECVCDIPENNADRETQVSGEIKDEAGEVVETATATWRLGPEN
;
A
#
# COMPACT_ATOMS: atom_id res chain seq x y z
N MET A 1 13.80 -5.72 17.54
CA MET A 1 13.40 -6.93 16.80
C MET A 1 12.26 -6.54 15.87
N ALA A 2 12.36 -6.82 14.58
CA ALA A 2 11.26 -6.54 13.65
C ALA A 2 10.27 -7.70 13.75
N GLN A 3 9.14 -7.46 14.43
CA GLN A 3 8.03 -8.41 14.48
C GLN A 3 7.26 -8.41 13.15
N SER A 4 6.70 -9.56 12.78
CA SER A 4 5.75 -9.65 11.67
C SER A 4 4.52 -8.79 11.97
N ILE A 5 4.23 -7.84 11.07
CA ILE A 5 3.05 -6.99 11.19
C ILE A 5 1.80 -7.63 10.57
N GLY A 6 1.98 -8.71 9.80
CA GLY A 6 0.90 -9.37 9.05
C GLY A 6 -0.30 -9.80 9.92
N PRO A 7 -0.10 -10.54 11.02
CA PRO A 7 -1.19 -10.94 11.92
C PRO A 7 -1.99 -9.74 12.45
N TYR A 8 -1.27 -8.69 12.89
CA TYR A 8 -1.90 -7.46 13.37
C TYR A 8 -2.77 -6.79 12.29
N LEU A 9 -2.28 -6.71 11.07
CA LEU A 9 -3.01 -6.13 9.94
C LEU A 9 -4.28 -6.93 9.64
N ARG A 10 -4.19 -8.27 9.55
CA ARG A 10 -5.32 -9.14 9.25
C ARG A 10 -6.41 -9.08 10.32
N GLU A 11 -6.03 -9.22 11.59
CA GLU A 11 -6.97 -9.19 12.71
C GLU A 11 -7.72 -7.85 12.78
N ASN A 12 -7.00 -6.73 12.69
CA ASN A 12 -7.61 -5.41 12.76
C ASN A 12 -8.48 -5.11 11.52
N TRP A 13 -8.06 -5.52 10.32
CA TRP A 13 -8.90 -5.39 9.13
C TRP A 13 -10.22 -6.15 9.29
N GLN A 14 -10.19 -7.40 9.71
CA GLN A 14 -11.40 -8.20 9.96
C GLN A 14 -12.30 -7.55 11.02
N ARG A 15 -11.71 -6.99 12.06
CA ARG A 15 -12.45 -6.32 13.14
C ARG A 15 -13.18 -5.06 12.70
N PHE A 16 -12.58 -4.29 11.80
CA PHE A 16 -13.08 -2.97 11.40
C PHE A 16 -13.83 -2.96 10.06
N SER A 17 -13.40 -3.73 9.06
CA SER A 17 -13.86 -3.61 7.68
C SER A 17 -15.36 -3.83 7.48
N ASN A 18 -15.99 -4.64 8.32
CA ASN A 18 -17.43 -4.98 8.25
C ASN A 18 -18.33 -3.97 9.00
N LYS A 19 -17.75 -2.94 9.62
CA LYS A 19 -18.51 -1.92 10.37
C LYS A 19 -18.66 -0.64 9.55
N PRO A 20 -19.79 0.09 9.68
CA PRO A 20 -19.91 1.41 9.07
C PRO A 20 -18.76 2.33 9.48
N GLY A 21 -18.08 2.94 8.51
CA GLY A 21 -16.90 3.80 8.76
C GLY A 21 -15.63 3.05 9.19
N GLY A 22 -15.68 1.72 9.38
CA GLY A 22 -14.56 0.95 9.92
C GLY A 22 -13.34 0.93 9.00
N LYS A 23 -13.52 0.87 7.69
CA LYS A 23 -12.41 0.96 6.71
C LYS A 23 -11.70 2.30 6.78
N TRP A 24 -12.44 3.38 6.94
CA TRP A 24 -11.88 4.71 7.14
C TRP A 24 -11.10 4.79 8.44
N LEU A 25 -11.68 4.27 9.54
CA LEU A 25 -11.01 4.25 10.85
C LEU A 25 -9.73 3.43 10.80
N PHE A 26 -9.75 2.26 10.20
CA PHE A 26 -8.56 1.43 10.03
C PHE A 26 -7.46 2.16 9.23
N SER A 27 -7.84 2.85 8.15
CA SER A 27 -6.91 3.66 7.36
C SER A 27 -6.26 4.78 8.18
N ARG A 28 -7.01 5.41 9.10
CA ARG A 28 -6.48 6.42 10.04
C ARG A 28 -5.54 5.82 11.06
N ILE A 29 -5.85 4.63 11.59
CA ILE A 29 -4.97 3.89 12.51
C ILE A 29 -3.63 3.58 11.83
N ILE A 30 -3.65 3.04 10.62
CA ILE A 30 -2.42 2.79 9.83
C ILE A 30 -1.63 4.10 9.64
N GLY A 31 -2.30 5.18 9.22
CA GLY A 31 -1.67 6.48 9.02
C GLY A 31 -1.10 7.10 10.30
N PHE A 32 -1.67 6.81 11.45
CA PHE A 32 -1.13 7.24 12.74
C PHE A 32 0.09 6.39 13.16
N THR A 33 0.03 5.08 12.93
CA THR A 33 1.13 4.16 13.24
C THR A 33 2.35 4.39 12.35
N VAL A 34 2.12 4.74 11.07
CA VAL A 34 3.17 5.06 10.10
C VAL A 34 2.97 6.51 9.61
N PRO A 35 3.48 7.53 10.35
CA PRO A 35 3.12 8.94 10.13
C PRO A 35 3.40 9.45 8.72
N TYR A 36 4.51 9.03 8.10
CA TYR A 36 4.82 9.46 6.73
C TYR A 36 3.80 8.93 5.72
N THR A 37 3.47 7.65 5.78
CA THR A 37 2.40 7.04 4.97
C THR A 37 1.06 7.71 5.25
N GLY A 38 0.76 8.03 6.52
CA GLY A 38 -0.43 8.76 6.93
C GLY A 38 -0.54 10.17 6.37
N SER A 39 0.56 10.82 5.97
CA SER A 39 0.59 12.19 5.46
C SER A 39 -0.26 12.40 4.21
N ILE A 40 -0.42 11.38 3.37
CA ILE A 40 -1.26 11.43 2.17
C ILE A 40 -2.75 11.20 2.47
N ALA A 41 -3.10 10.68 3.65
CA ALA A 41 -4.47 10.38 4.09
C ALA A 41 -5.27 9.50 3.10
N ALA A 42 -4.63 8.48 2.55
CA ALA A 42 -5.26 7.48 1.70
C ALA A 42 -6.22 6.57 2.48
N ASN A 43 -7.13 5.91 1.79
CA ASN A 43 -8.14 5.04 2.39
C ASN A 43 -8.08 3.63 1.80
N LEU A 44 -7.95 2.62 2.64
CA LEU A 44 -8.07 1.23 2.23
C LEU A 44 -9.53 0.91 1.87
N VAL A 45 -9.71 0.31 0.71
CA VAL A 45 -11.01 -0.09 0.17
C VAL A 45 -11.19 -1.61 0.22
N SER A 46 -10.14 -2.34 -0.18
CA SER A 46 -10.04 -3.79 -0.11
C SER A 46 -8.66 -4.18 0.40
N PHE A 47 -8.60 -5.20 1.23
CA PHE A 47 -7.36 -5.61 1.88
C PHE A 47 -7.44 -7.07 2.31
N GLU A 48 -7.15 -7.95 1.36
CA GLU A 48 -7.15 -9.40 1.54
C GLU A 48 -5.76 -9.96 1.25
N PRO A 49 -5.37 -11.12 1.76
CA PRO A 49 -4.12 -11.76 1.36
C PRO A 49 -4.04 -11.89 -0.18
N GLY A 50 -2.95 -11.42 -0.75
CA GLY A 50 -2.73 -11.40 -2.20
C GLY A 50 -3.37 -10.23 -2.96
N HIS A 51 -4.22 -9.41 -2.33
CA HIS A 51 -4.90 -8.30 -3.01
C HIS A 51 -5.13 -7.09 -2.10
N GLY A 52 -4.72 -5.92 -2.55
CA GLY A 52 -4.97 -4.65 -1.86
C GLY A 52 -5.43 -3.55 -2.82
N LYS A 53 -6.37 -2.75 -2.35
CA LYS A 53 -6.88 -1.59 -3.08
C LYS A 53 -7.02 -0.41 -2.13
N ILE A 54 -6.45 0.73 -2.55
CA ILE A 54 -6.36 1.96 -1.75
C ILE A 54 -6.79 3.13 -2.64
N THR A 55 -7.56 4.05 -2.10
CA THR A 55 -7.95 5.29 -2.79
C THR A 55 -7.26 6.50 -2.19
N LEU A 56 -6.93 7.46 -3.06
CA LEU A 56 -6.35 8.75 -2.70
C LEU A 56 -7.10 9.86 -3.45
N ARG A 57 -7.69 10.79 -2.71
CA ARG A 57 -8.31 11.98 -3.31
C ARG A 57 -7.28 13.10 -3.42
N GLU A 58 -7.21 13.69 -4.60
CA GLU A 58 -6.42 14.92 -4.81
C GLU A 58 -6.87 16.01 -3.86
N ARG A 59 -5.90 16.73 -3.27
CA ARG A 59 -6.13 17.88 -2.39
C ARG A 59 -4.89 18.77 -2.35
N ARG A 60 -5.06 20.02 -2.03
CA ARG A 60 -3.99 21.04 -2.05
C ARG A 60 -2.72 20.60 -1.30
N LYS A 61 -2.86 19.90 -0.17
CA LYS A 61 -1.72 19.47 0.67
C LYS A 61 -0.76 18.51 -0.02
N ILE A 62 -1.25 17.74 -1.01
CA ILE A 62 -0.46 16.75 -1.76
C ILE A 62 -0.33 17.09 -3.24
N SER A 63 -0.71 18.31 -3.64
CA SER A 63 -0.62 18.77 -5.03
C SER A 63 0.72 19.45 -5.30
N ASN A 64 1.16 19.38 -6.56
CA ASN A 64 2.34 20.08 -7.07
C ASN A 64 1.97 21.37 -7.82
N HIS A 65 2.97 22.09 -8.32
CA HIS A 65 2.81 23.32 -9.10
C HIS A 65 2.09 23.12 -10.46
N LEU A 66 1.98 21.87 -10.93
CA LEU A 66 1.27 21.52 -12.17
C LEU A 66 -0.23 21.23 -11.94
N ARG A 67 -0.73 21.48 -10.75
CA ARG A 67 -2.13 21.18 -10.34
C ARG A 67 -2.47 19.71 -10.57
N SER A 68 -1.64 18.84 -10.03
CA SER A 68 -1.83 17.39 -10.00
C SER A 68 -1.24 16.83 -8.71
N VAL A 69 -1.55 15.60 -8.36
CA VAL A 69 -0.94 14.95 -7.19
C VAL A 69 0.58 14.90 -7.37
N HIS A 70 1.31 15.25 -6.34
CA HIS A 70 2.77 15.28 -6.35
C HIS A 70 3.36 13.87 -6.55
N ALA A 71 4.41 13.76 -7.36
CA ALA A 71 5.07 12.48 -7.66
C ALA A 71 5.46 11.70 -6.39
N ILE A 72 5.95 12.38 -5.35
CA ILE A 72 6.31 11.71 -4.09
C ILE A 72 5.06 11.24 -3.31
N ALA A 73 3.92 11.91 -3.43
CA ALA A 73 2.66 11.42 -2.85
C ALA A 73 2.17 10.16 -3.58
N LEU A 74 2.36 10.08 -4.90
CA LEU A 74 2.10 8.87 -5.68
C LEU A 74 3.06 7.74 -5.28
N ALA A 75 4.35 8.02 -5.15
CA ALA A 75 5.34 7.05 -4.66
C ALA A 75 4.98 6.49 -3.27
N ASN A 76 4.54 7.36 -2.35
CA ASN A 76 4.04 6.95 -1.04
C ASN A 76 2.79 6.04 -1.17
N LEU A 77 1.86 6.37 -2.06
CA LEU A 77 0.67 5.54 -2.31
C LEU A 77 1.04 4.17 -2.89
N SER A 78 2.01 4.12 -3.81
CA SER A 78 2.51 2.87 -4.39
C SER A 78 3.26 2.01 -3.39
N GLU A 79 4.08 2.61 -2.54
CA GLU A 79 4.71 1.90 -1.42
C GLU A 79 3.66 1.34 -0.47
N MET A 80 2.67 2.16 -0.13
CA MET A 80 1.57 1.75 0.76
C MET A 80 0.79 0.57 0.20
N VAL A 81 0.37 0.60 -1.08
CA VAL A 81 -0.44 -0.50 -1.64
C VAL A 81 0.37 -1.77 -1.83
N THR A 82 1.60 -1.70 -2.33
CA THR A 82 2.45 -2.88 -2.54
C THR A 82 2.91 -3.46 -1.21
N GLY A 83 3.36 -2.61 -0.29
CA GLY A 83 3.86 -3.01 1.02
C GLY A 83 2.78 -3.62 1.90
N LEU A 84 1.64 -2.94 2.06
CA LEU A 84 0.55 -3.48 2.88
C LEU A 84 -0.01 -4.78 2.30
N THR A 85 -0.17 -4.89 0.97
CA THR A 85 -0.66 -6.11 0.34
C THR A 85 0.30 -7.28 0.59
N LEU A 86 1.60 -7.07 0.39
CA LEU A 86 2.60 -8.11 0.66
C LEU A 86 2.62 -8.48 2.15
N LEU A 87 2.75 -7.50 3.05
CA LEU A 87 2.86 -7.76 4.49
C LEU A 87 1.61 -8.45 5.06
N ASN A 88 0.42 -8.15 4.52
CA ASN A 88 -0.83 -8.85 4.85
C ASN A 88 -0.83 -10.30 4.36
N SER A 89 -0.02 -10.62 3.35
CA SER A 89 0.03 -11.94 2.70
C SER A 89 1.13 -12.84 3.27
N LEU A 90 2.01 -12.29 4.11
CA LEU A 90 3.13 -13.06 4.68
C LEU A 90 2.65 -14.07 5.74
N PRO A 91 3.33 -15.23 5.87
CA PRO A 91 3.21 -16.08 7.04
C PRO A 91 3.48 -15.31 8.34
N ASP A 92 2.91 -15.79 9.44
CA ASP A 92 2.94 -15.07 10.74
C ASP A 92 4.35 -14.89 11.32
N ASP A 93 5.28 -15.74 10.95
CA ASP A 93 6.68 -15.75 11.36
C ASP A 93 7.64 -15.11 10.33
N THR A 94 7.08 -14.37 9.37
CA THR A 94 7.84 -13.79 8.26
C THR A 94 7.84 -12.27 8.34
N ARG A 95 9.03 -11.68 8.20
CA ARG A 95 9.22 -10.23 8.04
C ARG A 95 9.55 -9.88 6.59
N GLY A 96 9.18 -8.67 6.18
CA GLY A 96 9.57 -8.11 4.88
C GLY A 96 10.21 -6.73 5.06
N ILE A 97 11.27 -6.48 4.31
CA ILE A 97 11.97 -5.19 4.27
C ILE A 97 12.05 -4.72 2.83
N LEU A 98 11.55 -3.53 2.56
CA LEU A 98 11.66 -2.88 1.25
C LEU A 98 13.12 -2.55 0.96
N THR A 99 13.66 -3.03 -0.17
CA THR A 99 15.05 -2.81 -0.58
C THR A 99 15.17 -1.86 -1.76
N SER A 100 14.18 -1.84 -2.67
CA SER A 100 14.13 -0.89 -3.77
C SER A 100 12.72 -0.69 -4.31
N MET A 101 12.50 0.45 -4.95
CA MET A 101 11.30 0.73 -5.73
C MET A 101 11.67 1.33 -7.07
N GLN A 102 11.00 0.88 -8.12
CA GLN A 102 11.06 1.46 -9.45
C GLN A 102 9.68 1.98 -9.83
N ILE A 103 9.59 3.26 -10.19
CA ILE A 103 8.32 3.95 -10.43
C ILE A 103 8.37 4.61 -11.82
N TYR A 104 7.26 4.45 -12.55
CA TYR A 104 7.05 5.12 -13.84
C TYR A 104 5.78 5.96 -13.78
N TYR A 105 5.90 7.25 -14.08
CA TYR A 105 4.79 8.20 -14.14
C TYR A 105 4.36 8.36 -15.59
N HIS A 106 3.11 7.99 -15.90
CA HIS A 106 2.62 7.96 -17.28
C HIS A 106 1.84 9.23 -17.66
N LYS A 107 1.14 9.82 -16.70
CA LYS A 107 0.36 11.04 -16.91
C LYS A 107 0.13 11.79 -15.60
N LYS A 108 -0.38 13.03 -15.69
CA LYS A 108 -0.75 13.81 -14.50
C LYS A 108 -1.91 13.15 -13.76
N ALA A 109 -1.69 12.87 -12.48
CA ALA A 109 -2.68 12.28 -11.60
C ALA A 109 -3.58 13.36 -10.98
N ARG A 110 -4.90 13.24 -11.18
CA ARG A 110 -5.91 14.20 -10.69
C ARG A 110 -7.15 13.49 -10.19
N GLY A 111 -7.93 14.18 -9.36
CA GLY A 111 -9.21 13.69 -8.86
C GLY A 111 -9.07 12.56 -7.85
N LEU A 112 -9.93 11.57 -7.94
CA LEU A 112 -9.86 10.36 -7.13
C LEU A 112 -8.97 9.32 -7.82
N LEU A 113 -7.92 8.90 -7.15
CA LEU A 113 -7.00 7.88 -7.62
C LEU A 113 -7.28 6.55 -6.92
N THR A 114 -7.10 5.46 -7.64
CA THR A 114 -7.18 4.10 -7.10
C THR A 114 -5.89 3.36 -7.36
N ALA A 115 -5.19 3.00 -6.28
CA ALA A 115 -4.02 2.14 -6.32
C ALA A 115 -4.46 0.69 -6.07
N GLU A 116 -3.94 -0.24 -6.85
CA GLU A 116 -4.24 -1.66 -6.74
C GLU A 116 -2.98 -2.49 -6.88
N CYS A 117 -2.88 -3.52 -6.04
CA CYS A 117 -1.79 -4.47 -6.05
C CYS A 117 -2.35 -5.89 -5.93
N VAL A 118 -1.83 -6.78 -6.76
CA VAL A 118 -2.03 -8.23 -6.64
C VAL A 118 -0.67 -8.87 -6.52
N CYS A 119 -0.48 -9.75 -5.55
CA CYS A 119 0.77 -10.46 -5.35
C CYS A 119 0.54 -11.92 -4.96
N ASP A 120 1.54 -12.75 -5.20
CA ASP A 120 1.54 -14.13 -4.73
C ASP A 120 1.63 -14.15 -3.20
N ILE A 121 0.97 -15.14 -2.60
CA ILE A 121 1.03 -15.39 -1.16
C ILE A 121 2.25 -16.28 -0.89
N PRO A 122 3.27 -15.81 -0.15
CA PRO A 122 4.43 -16.63 0.16
C PRO A 122 4.07 -17.84 1.03
N GLU A 123 4.55 -19.03 0.65
CA GLU A 123 4.24 -20.28 1.33
C GLU A 123 5.04 -20.49 2.63
N ASN A 124 6.18 -19.83 2.77
CA ASN A 124 7.10 -20.02 3.89
C ASN A 124 7.95 -18.77 4.17
N ASN A 125 8.70 -18.78 5.25
CA ASN A 125 9.58 -17.72 5.74
C ASN A 125 11.03 -17.78 5.21
N ALA A 126 11.32 -18.55 4.16
CA ALA A 126 12.67 -18.66 3.61
C ALA A 126 13.22 -17.28 3.18
N ASP A 127 14.51 -17.05 3.47
CA ASP A 127 15.19 -15.81 3.05
C ASP A 127 15.21 -15.73 1.51
N ARG A 128 14.57 -14.69 0.96
CA ARG A 128 14.52 -14.46 -0.48
C ARG A 128 14.18 -13.02 -0.82
N GLU A 129 14.49 -12.63 -2.03
CA GLU A 129 13.93 -11.43 -2.64
C GLU A 129 12.61 -11.75 -3.36
N THR A 130 11.67 -10.83 -3.27
CA THR A 130 10.38 -10.90 -3.97
C THR A 130 10.05 -9.54 -4.57
N GLN A 131 9.48 -9.54 -5.76
CA GLN A 131 9.00 -8.32 -6.41
C GLN A 131 7.48 -8.29 -6.37
N VAL A 132 6.95 -7.12 -6.04
CA VAL A 132 5.52 -6.84 -5.98
C VAL A 132 5.24 -5.60 -6.79
N SER A 133 4.30 -5.69 -7.72
CA SER A 133 3.92 -4.58 -8.59
C SER A 133 2.53 -4.06 -8.27
N GLY A 134 2.37 -2.75 -8.41
CA GLY A 134 1.09 -2.07 -8.27
C GLY A 134 0.91 -1.03 -9.36
N GLU A 135 -0.33 -0.64 -9.59
CA GLU A 135 -0.68 0.43 -10.51
C GLU A 135 -1.64 1.42 -9.85
N ILE A 136 -1.56 2.68 -10.26
CA ILE A 136 -2.49 3.72 -9.87
C ILE A 136 -3.27 4.15 -11.10
N LYS A 137 -4.60 4.18 -10.98
CA LYS A 137 -5.53 4.64 -12.01
C LYS A 137 -6.29 5.88 -11.56
N ASP A 138 -6.66 6.71 -12.53
CA ASP A 138 -7.58 7.82 -12.33
C ASP A 138 -9.06 7.39 -12.44
N GLU A 139 -9.98 8.35 -12.30
CA GLU A 139 -11.44 8.11 -12.37
C GLU A 139 -11.90 7.60 -13.75
N ALA A 140 -11.13 7.83 -14.81
CA ALA A 140 -11.40 7.30 -16.14
C ALA A 140 -10.88 5.85 -16.33
N GLY A 141 -10.20 5.30 -15.33
CA GLY A 141 -9.57 3.98 -15.40
C GLY A 141 -8.23 3.97 -16.13
N GLU A 142 -7.67 5.13 -16.47
CA GLU A 142 -6.38 5.23 -17.12
C GLU A 142 -5.24 5.13 -16.11
N VAL A 143 -4.20 4.37 -16.45
CA VAL A 143 -3.01 4.23 -15.60
C VAL A 143 -2.22 5.53 -15.55
N VAL A 144 -2.04 6.07 -14.36
CA VAL A 144 -1.24 7.29 -14.11
C VAL A 144 0.16 6.98 -13.61
N GLU A 145 0.32 5.84 -12.94
CA GLU A 145 1.61 5.37 -12.40
C GLU A 145 1.64 3.85 -12.34
N THR A 146 2.84 3.29 -12.55
CA THR A 146 3.16 1.89 -12.24
C THR A 146 4.39 1.82 -11.36
N ALA A 147 4.39 0.92 -10.40
CA ALA A 147 5.52 0.71 -9.49
C ALA A 147 5.84 -0.77 -9.32
N THR A 148 7.13 -1.07 -9.19
CA THR A 148 7.62 -2.39 -8.77
C THR A 148 8.48 -2.21 -7.53
N ALA A 149 8.09 -2.85 -6.45
CA ALA A 149 8.79 -2.83 -5.17
C ALA A 149 9.52 -4.17 -4.97
N THR A 150 10.80 -4.13 -4.65
CA THR A 150 11.59 -5.31 -4.29
C THR A 150 11.70 -5.41 -2.78
N TRP A 151 11.34 -6.55 -2.25
CA TRP A 151 11.33 -6.83 -0.82
C TRP A 151 12.23 -8.00 -0.50
N ARG A 152 13.00 -7.89 0.57
CA ARG A 152 13.68 -9.04 1.17
C ARG A 152 12.80 -9.62 2.27
N LEU A 153 12.42 -10.87 2.09
CA LEU A 153 11.66 -11.65 3.06
C LEU A 153 12.60 -12.54 3.86
N GLY A 154 12.21 -12.87 5.07
CA GLY A 154 12.97 -13.81 5.92
C GLY A 154 12.25 -14.06 7.25
N PRO A 155 12.75 -15.00 8.07
CA PRO A 155 12.18 -15.29 9.37
C PRO A 155 12.28 -14.10 10.33
N GLU A 156 11.38 -14.04 11.30
CA GLU A 156 11.54 -13.18 12.46
C GLU A 156 12.82 -13.60 13.23
N ASN A 157 13.59 -12.62 13.71
CA ASN A 157 14.77 -12.85 14.56
C ASN A 157 14.40 -12.77 16.02
#